data_7935d3d913f3ea92fa9f9c548f7ecba8
#
_entry.id   7935d3d913f3ea92fa9f9c548f7ecba8
#
_cell.length_a   1.000
_cell.length_b   1.000
_cell.length_c   1.000
_cell.angle_alpha   90.00
_cell.angle_beta   90.00
_cell.angle_gamma   90.00
#
_symmetry.space_group_name_H-M   'P 1'
#
loop_
_entity.id
_entity.type
_entity.pdbx_description
1 polymer ?
#
loop_
_entity_poly.entity_id
_entity_poly.type
_entity_poly.pdbx_seq_one_letter_code
_entity_poly.pdbx_strand_id
1 'polypeptide(L)'
;MSYQARLKKEYNERIISALKEEFGYKNFMEVPKLQKIVISRGVGAAVADKKLIDYAVEELTNISGQKAIATISKKDVAAFKLRKGMPIGVKVTLRGQRMYEFLDRLVTTALPRVRDFQGVKANGFDGRGNYNLGVSEQIIFPEINIDKVNKISGMDISFVTSAKTDKEAKSLLSELGLPFKNS
;
A
#
# COMPACT_ATOMS: atom_id res chain seq x y z
N MET A 1 -19.60 -18.82 -11.51
CA MET A 1 -18.12 -18.63 -11.43
C MET A 1 -17.83 -17.63 -10.32
N SER A 2 -16.98 -17.97 -9.36
CA SER A 2 -16.59 -17.01 -8.31
C SER A 2 -15.67 -15.95 -8.93
N TYR A 3 -15.92 -14.67 -8.62
CA TYR A 3 -15.08 -13.56 -9.05
C TYR A 3 -13.62 -13.75 -8.58
N GLN A 4 -12.68 -13.52 -9.48
CA GLN A 4 -11.24 -13.58 -9.19
C GLN A 4 -10.56 -12.34 -9.76
N ALA A 5 -9.79 -11.63 -8.92
CA ALA A 5 -9.05 -10.45 -9.34
C ALA A 5 -8.03 -10.80 -10.44
N ARG A 6 -7.89 -9.92 -11.45
CA ARG A 6 -7.02 -10.11 -12.62
C ARG A 6 -5.58 -10.46 -12.23
N LEU A 7 -4.96 -9.68 -11.36
CA LEU A 7 -3.58 -9.92 -10.92
C LEU A 7 -3.41 -11.21 -10.13
N LYS A 8 -4.46 -11.69 -9.42
CA LYS A 8 -4.40 -12.99 -8.75
C LYS A 8 -4.40 -14.13 -9.76
N LYS A 9 -5.15 -14.00 -10.85
CA LYS A 9 -5.15 -14.96 -11.95
C LYS A 9 -3.78 -14.99 -12.64
N GLU A 10 -3.23 -13.83 -12.99
CA GLU A 10 -1.90 -13.70 -13.57
C GLU A 10 -0.80 -14.27 -12.66
N TYR A 11 -0.88 -14.04 -11.35
CA TYR A 11 0.05 -14.62 -10.40
C TYR A 11 0.07 -16.14 -10.49
N ASN A 12 -1.09 -16.79 -10.51
CA ASN A 12 -1.19 -18.25 -10.55
C ASN A 12 -0.77 -18.84 -11.89
N GLU A 13 -1.08 -18.19 -13.03
CA GLU A 13 -0.88 -18.74 -14.37
C GLU A 13 0.52 -18.47 -14.91
N ARG A 14 1.10 -17.29 -14.61
CA ARG A 14 2.35 -16.80 -15.23
C ARG A 14 3.45 -16.57 -14.21
N ILE A 15 3.18 -15.75 -13.17
CA ILE A 15 4.21 -15.20 -12.29
C ILE A 15 4.90 -16.30 -11.47
N ILE A 16 4.16 -17.30 -11.00
CA ILE A 16 4.73 -18.46 -10.28
C ILE A 16 5.78 -19.17 -11.12
N SER A 17 5.50 -19.44 -12.39
CA SER A 17 6.43 -20.12 -13.29
C SER A 17 7.67 -19.29 -13.57
N ALA A 18 7.49 -17.99 -13.84
CA ALA A 18 8.59 -17.06 -14.09
C ALA A 18 9.55 -16.95 -12.88
N LEU A 19 9.02 -16.76 -11.68
CA LEU A 19 9.83 -16.68 -10.46
C LEU A 19 10.50 -18.01 -10.10
N LYS A 20 9.85 -19.14 -10.40
CA LYS A 20 10.45 -20.45 -10.18
C LYS A 20 11.66 -20.69 -11.09
N GLU A 21 11.59 -20.25 -12.33
CA GLU A 21 12.72 -20.33 -13.28
C GLU A 21 13.84 -19.37 -12.90
N GLU A 22 13.51 -18.13 -12.54
CA GLU A 22 14.50 -17.09 -12.19
C GLU A 22 15.31 -17.44 -10.95
N PHE A 23 14.66 -17.95 -9.89
CA PHE A 23 15.31 -18.24 -8.60
C PHE A 23 15.59 -19.72 -8.35
N GLY A 24 15.18 -20.61 -9.24
CA GLY A 24 15.47 -22.05 -9.16
C GLY A 24 14.76 -22.77 -8.00
N TYR A 25 13.55 -22.33 -7.62
CA TYR A 25 12.81 -22.98 -6.53
C TYR A 25 12.42 -24.42 -6.88
N LYS A 26 12.70 -25.34 -5.95
CA LYS A 26 12.36 -26.74 -6.11
C LYS A 26 10.87 -26.97 -5.97
N ASN A 27 10.24 -26.33 -4.98
CA ASN A 27 8.83 -26.48 -4.69
C ASN A 27 8.07 -25.18 -5.05
N PHE A 28 6.92 -25.33 -5.66
CA PHE A 28 6.04 -24.23 -6.01
C PHE A 28 5.55 -23.43 -4.77
N MET A 29 5.48 -24.07 -3.60
CA MET A 29 5.10 -23.42 -2.35
C MET A 29 6.19 -22.49 -1.76
N GLU A 30 7.43 -22.59 -2.26
CA GLU A 30 8.52 -21.68 -1.87
C GLU A 30 8.47 -20.35 -2.60
N VAL A 31 7.76 -20.30 -3.74
CA VAL A 31 7.65 -19.09 -4.56
C VAL A 31 7.04 -17.95 -3.72
N PRO A 32 7.68 -16.77 -3.70
CA PRO A 32 7.20 -15.64 -2.94
C PRO A 32 5.83 -15.17 -3.42
N LYS A 33 4.98 -14.79 -2.46
CA LYS A 33 3.63 -14.28 -2.71
C LYS A 33 3.36 -13.03 -1.91
N LEU A 34 2.50 -12.18 -2.42
CA LEU A 34 1.99 -11.03 -1.69
C LEU A 34 1.04 -11.51 -0.59
N GLN A 35 1.32 -11.15 0.67
CA GLN A 35 0.54 -11.60 1.83
C GLN A 35 -0.54 -10.58 2.22
N LYS A 36 -0.17 -9.30 2.25
CA LYS A 36 -1.05 -8.18 2.59
C LYS A 36 -0.48 -6.86 2.08
N ILE A 37 -1.37 -5.90 1.87
CA ILE A 37 -1.02 -4.48 1.67
C ILE A 37 -1.57 -3.71 2.86
N VAL A 38 -0.72 -2.89 3.49
CA VAL A 38 -1.12 -2.00 4.57
C VAL A 38 -1.01 -0.57 4.05
N ILE A 39 -2.11 0.16 4.12
CA ILE A 39 -2.12 1.58 3.80
C ILE A 39 -2.26 2.33 5.11
N SER A 40 -1.37 3.27 5.36
CA SER A 40 -1.36 4.07 6.58
C SER A 40 -1.19 5.55 6.26
N ARG A 41 -1.84 6.38 7.08
CA ARG A 41 -1.77 7.83 6.98
C ARG A 41 -1.65 8.45 8.37
N GLY A 42 -0.61 9.23 8.58
CA GLY A 42 -0.45 10.04 9.78
C GLY A 42 -1.26 11.33 9.68
N VAL A 43 -2.02 11.65 10.72
CA VAL A 43 -2.82 12.88 10.82
C VAL A 43 -2.43 13.63 12.08
N GLY A 44 -1.22 14.18 12.10
CA GLY A 44 -0.69 14.91 13.27
C GLY A 44 -1.55 16.12 13.68
N ALA A 45 -2.18 16.79 12.71
CA ALA A 45 -3.09 17.93 12.98
C ALA A 45 -4.36 17.52 13.76
N ALA A 46 -4.67 16.22 13.84
CA ALA A 46 -5.82 15.71 14.61
C ALA A 46 -5.71 15.95 16.12
N VAL A 47 -4.52 16.27 16.61
CA VAL A 47 -4.33 16.71 18.01
C VAL A 47 -5.10 18.01 18.28
N ALA A 48 -5.17 18.92 17.30
CA ALA A 48 -5.93 20.16 17.38
C ALA A 48 -7.39 19.99 16.95
N ASP A 49 -7.64 19.25 15.89
CA ASP A 49 -8.98 19.02 15.34
C ASP A 49 -9.23 17.53 15.08
N LYS A 50 -10.05 16.92 15.93
CA LYS A 50 -10.40 15.50 15.84
C LYS A 50 -11.18 15.13 14.57
N LYS A 51 -11.92 16.07 13.98
CA LYS A 51 -12.70 15.83 12.75
C LYS A 51 -11.83 15.43 11.56
N LEU A 52 -10.55 15.82 11.57
CA LEU A 52 -9.60 15.44 10.53
C LEU A 52 -9.38 13.93 10.44
N ILE A 53 -9.56 13.20 11.55
CA ILE A 53 -9.49 11.75 11.56
C ILE A 53 -10.68 11.14 10.82
N ASP A 54 -11.88 11.67 11.02
CA ASP A 54 -13.09 11.14 10.40
C ASP A 54 -13.02 11.31 8.86
N TYR A 55 -12.56 12.46 8.39
CA TYR A 55 -12.28 12.68 6.97
C TYR A 55 -11.21 11.70 6.43
N ALA A 56 -10.13 11.51 7.18
CA ALA A 56 -9.07 10.58 6.77
C ALA A 56 -9.56 9.12 6.73
N VAL A 57 -10.44 8.71 7.64
CA VAL A 57 -11.08 7.39 7.65
C VAL A 57 -11.98 7.23 6.42
N GLU A 58 -12.78 8.24 6.09
CA GLU A 58 -13.67 8.21 4.92
C GLU A 58 -12.86 8.12 3.62
N GLU A 59 -11.87 8.99 3.44
CA GLU A 59 -11.00 8.99 2.26
C GLU A 59 -10.30 7.63 2.09
N LEU A 60 -9.69 7.09 3.15
CA LEU A 60 -8.97 5.83 3.07
C LEU A 60 -9.92 4.65 2.86
N THR A 61 -11.15 4.72 3.37
CA THR A 61 -12.20 3.73 3.12
C THR A 61 -12.61 3.73 1.65
N ASN A 62 -12.76 4.90 1.05
CA ASN A 62 -13.12 5.04 -0.37
C ASN A 62 -12.01 4.50 -1.28
N ILE A 63 -10.74 4.84 -1.01
CA ILE A 63 -9.58 4.35 -1.76
C ILE A 63 -9.46 2.83 -1.70
N SER A 64 -9.59 2.27 -0.49
CA SER A 64 -9.32 0.85 -0.27
C SER A 64 -10.51 -0.08 -0.55
N GLY A 65 -11.73 0.47 -0.54
CA GLY A 65 -12.98 -0.32 -0.59
C GLY A 65 -13.22 -1.15 0.69
N GLN A 66 -12.50 -0.85 1.78
CA GLN A 66 -12.64 -1.49 3.08
C GLN A 66 -12.57 -0.43 4.17
N LYS A 67 -13.45 -0.54 5.19
CA LYS A 67 -13.49 0.40 6.32
C LYS A 67 -12.13 0.53 6.98
N ALA A 68 -11.58 1.75 6.97
CA ALA A 68 -10.33 2.09 7.62
C ALA A 68 -10.53 2.26 9.14
N ILE A 69 -9.46 2.10 9.90
CA ILE A 69 -9.46 2.14 11.36
C ILE A 69 -8.58 3.29 11.83
N ALA A 70 -9.09 4.13 12.72
CA ALA A 70 -8.29 5.14 13.39
C ALA A 70 -7.23 4.48 14.30
N THR A 71 -6.00 4.98 14.25
CA THR A 71 -4.90 4.52 15.11
C THR A 71 -4.71 5.51 16.26
N ILE A 72 -4.64 4.96 17.46
CA ILE A 72 -4.53 5.74 18.70
C ILE A 72 -3.09 5.75 19.24
N SER A 73 -2.73 6.84 19.91
CA SER A 73 -1.44 6.95 20.60
C SER A 73 -1.36 5.97 21.78
N LYS A 74 -0.22 5.30 21.89
CA LYS A 74 0.08 4.37 23.01
C LYS A 74 0.76 5.06 24.18
N LYS A 75 1.40 6.22 23.95
CA LYS A 75 2.19 6.96 24.94
C LYS A 75 1.78 8.43 24.96
N ASP A 76 2.02 9.07 26.11
CA ASP A 76 1.94 10.52 26.25
C ASP A 76 3.23 11.14 25.71
N VAL A 77 3.12 12.21 24.93
CA VAL A 77 4.27 12.98 24.43
C VAL A 77 3.98 14.47 24.57
N ALA A 78 4.53 15.08 25.62
CA ALA A 78 4.27 16.47 25.97
C ALA A 78 4.68 17.47 24.85
N ALA A 79 5.80 17.22 24.17
CA ALA A 79 6.30 18.07 23.07
C ALA A 79 5.28 18.19 21.91
N PHE A 80 4.47 17.18 21.67
CA PHE A 80 3.43 17.17 20.63
C PHE A 80 2.02 17.42 21.20
N LYS A 81 1.87 17.75 22.47
CA LYS A 81 0.57 17.89 23.18
C LYS A 81 -0.31 16.64 23.02
N LEU A 82 0.33 15.48 22.91
CA LEU A 82 -0.31 14.19 22.64
C LEU A 82 -0.52 13.42 23.95
N ARG A 83 -1.72 12.88 24.13
CA ARG A 83 -2.06 12.00 25.26
C ARG A 83 -2.38 10.60 24.76
N LYS A 84 -2.14 9.60 25.59
CA LYS A 84 -2.53 8.22 25.37
C LYS A 84 -4.03 8.14 25.05
N GLY A 85 -4.37 7.35 24.03
CA GLY A 85 -5.75 7.19 23.58
C GLY A 85 -6.22 8.22 22.54
N MET A 86 -5.42 9.27 22.23
CA MET A 86 -5.78 10.22 21.18
C MET A 86 -5.59 9.59 19.79
N PRO A 87 -6.56 9.73 18.87
CA PRO A 87 -6.41 9.27 17.48
C PRO A 87 -5.47 10.21 16.73
N ILE A 88 -4.44 9.66 16.07
CA ILE A 88 -3.39 10.41 15.36
C ILE A 88 -3.09 9.91 13.97
N GLY A 89 -3.79 8.89 13.52
CA GLY A 89 -3.62 8.34 12.17
C GLY A 89 -4.72 7.38 11.82
N VAL A 90 -4.66 6.89 10.60
CA VAL A 90 -5.62 5.94 10.03
C VAL A 90 -4.86 4.83 9.31
N LYS A 91 -5.35 3.61 9.38
CA LYS A 91 -4.80 2.48 8.63
C LYS A 91 -5.87 1.55 8.10
N VAL A 92 -5.54 0.85 7.02
CA VAL A 92 -6.31 -0.29 6.51
C VAL A 92 -5.36 -1.39 6.10
N THR A 93 -5.77 -2.64 6.29
CA THR A 93 -5.00 -3.82 5.86
C THR A 93 -5.82 -4.62 4.88
N LEU A 94 -5.32 -4.74 3.66
CA LEU A 94 -5.95 -5.47 2.57
C LEU A 94 -5.33 -6.86 2.41
N ARG A 95 -6.17 -7.87 2.17
CA ARG A 95 -5.78 -9.26 1.90
C ARG A 95 -6.67 -9.88 0.82
N GLY A 96 -6.20 -10.99 0.26
CA GLY A 96 -6.97 -11.77 -0.71
C GLY A 96 -7.34 -10.99 -1.97
N GLN A 97 -8.58 -11.04 -2.42
CA GLN A 97 -9.04 -10.42 -3.66
C GLN A 97 -8.87 -8.89 -3.62
N ARG A 98 -9.32 -8.25 -2.53
CA ARG A 98 -9.25 -6.78 -2.38
C ARG A 98 -7.82 -6.24 -2.45
N MET A 99 -6.85 -7.02 -1.99
CA MET A 99 -5.42 -6.67 -2.07
C MET A 99 -4.95 -6.59 -3.53
N TYR A 100 -5.29 -7.59 -4.35
CA TYR A 100 -4.92 -7.60 -5.76
C TYR A 100 -5.69 -6.55 -6.58
N GLU A 101 -6.95 -6.30 -6.26
CA GLU A 101 -7.72 -5.22 -6.88
C GLU A 101 -7.15 -3.84 -6.59
N PHE A 102 -6.77 -3.60 -5.33
CA PHE A 102 -6.12 -2.35 -4.95
C PHE A 102 -4.78 -2.19 -5.68
N LEU A 103 -3.96 -3.24 -5.73
CA LEU A 103 -2.69 -3.21 -6.45
C LEU A 103 -2.89 -2.91 -7.94
N ASP A 104 -3.87 -3.52 -8.57
CA ASP A 104 -4.19 -3.29 -9.98
C ASP A 104 -4.57 -1.82 -10.23
N ARG A 105 -5.46 -1.24 -9.43
CA ARG A 105 -5.83 0.17 -9.52
C ARG A 105 -4.66 1.12 -9.23
N LEU A 106 -3.82 0.77 -8.26
CA LEU A 106 -2.63 1.55 -7.94
C LEU A 106 -1.70 1.65 -9.14
N VAL A 107 -1.39 0.52 -9.77
CA VAL A 107 -0.44 0.43 -10.89
C VAL A 107 -1.03 1.05 -12.17
N THR A 108 -2.26 0.71 -12.51
CA THR A 108 -2.87 1.11 -13.78
C THR A 108 -3.43 2.53 -13.79
N THR A 109 -3.90 3.01 -12.65
CA THR A 109 -4.64 4.28 -12.59
C THR A 109 -3.98 5.33 -11.71
N ALA A 110 -3.55 4.97 -10.50
CA ALA A 110 -3.08 5.95 -9.54
C ALA A 110 -1.64 6.40 -9.81
N LEU A 111 -0.69 5.48 -10.02
CA LEU A 111 0.71 5.83 -10.26
C LEU A 111 0.93 6.69 -11.52
N PRO A 112 0.26 6.45 -12.67
CA PRO A 112 0.40 7.33 -13.83
C PRO A 112 -0.09 8.76 -13.61
N ARG A 113 -0.93 9.00 -12.60
CA ARG A 113 -1.44 10.33 -12.24
C ARG A 113 -0.51 11.11 -11.30
N VAL A 114 0.52 10.47 -10.79
CA VAL A 114 1.54 11.16 -9.99
C VAL A 114 2.28 12.15 -10.87
N ARG A 115 2.38 13.39 -10.41
CA ARG A 115 3.11 14.46 -11.12
C ARG A 115 4.57 14.05 -11.28
N ASP A 116 5.10 14.20 -12.50
CA ASP A 116 6.49 13.87 -12.85
C ASP A 116 6.91 12.44 -12.46
N PHE A 117 5.99 11.47 -12.65
CA PHE A 117 6.25 10.09 -12.30
C PHE A 117 7.36 9.50 -13.18
N GLN A 118 8.44 9.06 -12.55
CA GLN A 118 9.61 8.44 -13.21
C GLN A 118 9.84 6.97 -12.79
N GLY A 119 8.83 6.36 -12.19
CA GLY A 119 8.96 5.03 -11.58
C GLY A 119 9.17 5.07 -10.07
N VAL A 120 8.99 3.94 -9.45
CA VAL A 120 9.05 3.75 -8.00
C VAL A 120 10.50 3.48 -7.58
N LYS A 121 10.96 4.12 -6.51
CA LYS A 121 12.35 3.97 -6.03
C LYS A 121 12.59 2.57 -5.49
N ALA A 122 13.71 1.95 -5.86
CA ALA A 122 14.11 0.64 -5.35
C ALA A 122 14.58 0.64 -3.88
N ASN A 123 14.76 1.81 -3.25
CA ASN A 123 15.29 1.94 -1.88
C ASN A 123 14.23 1.70 -0.78
N GLY A 124 12.99 1.40 -1.13
CA GLY A 124 11.90 1.20 -0.17
C GLY A 124 11.83 -0.20 0.45
N PHE A 125 12.78 -1.08 0.17
CA PHE A 125 12.86 -2.41 0.78
C PHE A 125 13.44 -2.37 2.18
N ASP A 126 12.97 -3.27 3.05
CA ASP A 126 13.35 -3.35 4.46
C ASP A 126 14.47 -4.35 4.79
N GLY A 127 15.07 -5.01 3.79
CA GLY A 127 16.05 -6.06 3.94
C GLY A 127 15.44 -7.46 4.20
N ARG A 128 14.12 -7.56 4.30
CA ARG A 128 13.38 -8.80 4.59
C ARG A 128 12.29 -9.11 3.56
N GLY A 129 12.39 -8.51 2.38
CA GLY A 129 11.47 -8.74 1.29
C GLY A 129 10.15 -7.98 1.39
N ASN A 130 10.01 -6.97 2.23
CA ASN A 130 8.87 -6.08 2.24
C ASN A 130 9.24 -4.75 1.57
N TYR A 131 8.26 -4.10 0.95
CA TYR A 131 8.47 -2.85 0.23
C TYR A 131 7.53 -1.75 0.73
N ASN A 132 8.06 -0.53 0.92
CA ASN A 132 7.30 0.63 1.34
C ASN A 132 7.32 1.70 0.26
N LEU A 133 6.13 2.15 -0.13
CA LEU A 133 5.91 3.21 -1.10
C LEU A 133 5.24 4.40 -0.40
N GLY A 134 5.92 5.55 -0.39
CA GLY A 134 5.33 6.82 0.02
C GLY A 134 4.63 7.50 -1.17
N VAL A 135 3.39 7.88 -0.97
CA VAL A 135 2.59 8.69 -1.91
C VAL A 135 2.40 10.07 -1.30
N SER A 136 2.78 11.11 -2.02
CA SER A 136 2.74 12.50 -1.50
C SER A 136 1.32 13.08 -1.46
N GLU A 137 0.45 12.65 -2.38
CA GLU A 137 -0.87 13.24 -2.59
C GLU A 137 -1.94 12.17 -2.74
N GLN A 138 -3.02 12.24 -1.94
CA GLN A 138 -4.14 11.30 -2.06
C GLN A 138 -5.00 11.53 -3.31
N ILE A 139 -4.91 12.69 -3.93
CA ILE A 139 -5.71 13.06 -5.12
C ILE A 139 -5.38 12.25 -6.38
N ILE A 140 -4.30 11.48 -6.38
CA ILE A 140 -3.97 10.55 -7.47
C ILE A 140 -5.00 9.43 -7.63
N PHE A 141 -5.73 9.12 -6.54
CA PHE A 141 -6.78 8.10 -6.57
C PHE A 141 -8.09 8.69 -7.12
N PRO A 142 -8.67 8.08 -8.18
CA PRO A 142 -9.89 8.59 -8.81
C PRO A 142 -11.12 8.51 -7.90
N GLU A 143 -11.07 7.70 -6.85
CA GLU A 143 -12.13 7.55 -5.87
C GLU A 143 -12.27 8.77 -4.94
N ILE A 144 -11.28 9.66 -4.94
CA ILE A 144 -11.27 10.87 -4.12
C ILE A 144 -11.91 12.02 -4.90
N ASN A 145 -12.94 12.61 -4.31
CA ASN A 145 -13.52 13.85 -4.81
C ASN A 145 -12.69 15.06 -4.33
N ILE A 146 -12.06 15.75 -5.27
CA ILE A 146 -11.16 16.88 -5.00
C ILE A 146 -11.89 18.00 -4.24
N ASP A 147 -13.16 18.25 -4.53
CA ASP A 147 -13.95 19.31 -3.88
C ASP A 147 -14.20 19.06 -2.39
N LYS A 148 -14.11 17.80 -1.96
CA LYS A 148 -14.30 17.39 -0.55
C LYS A 148 -13.00 17.27 0.22
N VAL A 149 -11.85 17.44 -0.42
CA VAL A 149 -10.54 17.32 0.22
C VAL A 149 -10.23 18.58 1.01
N ASN A 150 -10.21 18.49 2.33
CA ASN A 150 -9.85 19.61 3.20
C ASN A 150 -8.35 19.96 3.16
N LYS A 151 -7.50 18.94 2.99
CA LYS A 151 -6.04 19.10 2.96
C LYS A 151 -5.39 18.01 2.11
N ILE A 152 -4.52 18.40 1.19
CA ILE A 152 -3.66 17.46 0.48
C ILE A 152 -2.68 16.85 1.48
N SER A 153 -2.60 15.53 1.53
CA SER A 153 -1.71 14.81 2.41
C SER A 153 -1.33 13.47 1.82
N GLY A 154 -0.13 13.02 2.19
CA GLY A 154 0.41 11.75 1.75
C GLY A 154 -0.10 10.56 2.54
N MET A 155 0.29 9.38 2.07
CA MET A 155 0.08 8.11 2.72
C MET A 155 1.23 7.15 2.40
N ASP A 156 1.42 6.18 3.27
CA ASP A 156 2.39 5.12 3.10
C ASP A 156 1.68 3.81 2.76
N ILE A 157 2.17 3.13 1.73
CA ILE A 157 1.66 1.85 1.26
C ILE A 157 2.76 0.81 1.46
N SER A 158 2.54 -0.13 2.38
CA SER A 158 3.48 -1.20 2.69
C SER A 158 3.01 -2.51 2.05
N PHE A 159 3.84 -3.07 1.19
CA PHE A 159 3.65 -4.38 0.56
C PHE A 159 4.40 -5.43 1.39
N VAL A 160 3.65 -6.31 2.03
CA VAL A 160 4.21 -7.40 2.82
C VAL A 160 4.17 -8.67 2.00
N THR A 161 5.35 -9.23 1.76
CA THR A 161 5.51 -10.46 0.96
C THR A 161 5.99 -11.63 1.81
N SER A 162 6.04 -12.81 1.22
CA SER A 162 6.68 -13.99 1.82
C SER A 162 8.11 -14.20 1.33
N ALA A 163 8.66 -13.28 0.54
CA ALA A 163 10.03 -13.34 0.06
C ALA A 163 11.02 -13.29 1.24
N LYS A 164 12.13 -13.98 1.10
CA LYS A 164 13.22 -13.98 2.09
C LYS A 164 14.22 -12.86 1.85
N THR A 165 14.35 -12.45 0.60
CA THR A 165 15.31 -11.42 0.16
C THR A 165 14.60 -10.31 -0.60
N ASP A 166 15.20 -9.12 -0.61
CA ASP A 166 14.69 -7.96 -1.35
C ASP A 166 14.73 -8.17 -2.88
N LYS A 167 15.66 -8.99 -3.37
CA LYS A 167 15.74 -9.34 -4.79
C LYS A 167 14.52 -10.14 -5.24
N GLU A 168 14.13 -11.17 -4.47
CA GLU A 168 12.92 -11.96 -4.73
C GLU A 168 11.67 -11.09 -4.68
N ALA A 169 11.58 -10.20 -3.67
CA ALA A 169 10.44 -9.28 -3.54
C ALA A 169 10.36 -8.28 -4.68
N LYS A 170 11.50 -7.74 -5.13
CA LYS A 170 11.56 -6.81 -6.27
C LYS A 170 11.09 -7.50 -7.54
N SER A 171 11.56 -8.72 -7.82
CA SER A 171 11.12 -9.48 -8.98
C SER A 171 9.62 -9.78 -8.91
N LEU A 172 9.10 -10.24 -7.77
CA LEU A 172 7.67 -10.46 -7.56
C LEU A 172 6.83 -9.20 -7.84
N LEU A 173 7.23 -8.05 -7.27
CA LEU A 173 6.48 -6.81 -7.43
C LEU A 173 6.58 -6.25 -8.86
N SER A 174 7.73 -6.43 -9.54
CA SER A 174 7.90 -6.09 -10.96
C SER A 174 6.98 -6.92 -11.85
N GLU A 175 6.90 -8.23 -11.62
CA GLU A 175 5.99 -9.14 -12.34
C GLU A 175 4.51 -8.82 -12.09
N LEU A 176 4.17 -8.29 -10.92
CA LEU A 176 2.83 -7.77 -10.59
C LEU A 176 2.57 -6.37 -11.19
N GLY A 177 3.54 -5.83 -11.93
CA GLY A 177 3.39 -4.59 -12.68
C GLY A 177 3.86 -3.31 -11.97
N LEU A 178 4.53 -3.39 -10.81
CA LEU A 178 5.07 -2.19 -10.16
C LEU A 178 6.24 -1.64 -11.01
N PRO A 179 6.16 -0.39 -11.49
CA PRO A 179 7.17 0.21 -12.36
C PRO A 179 8.36 0.74 -11.53
N PHE A 180 9.34 -0.11 -11.25
CA PHE A 180 10.56 0.34 -10.61
C PHE A 180 11.40 1.19 -11.54
N LYS A 181 11.99 2.28 -11.00
CA LYS A 181 12.93 3.09 -11.73
C LYS A 181 14.20 2.27 -11.99
N ASN A 182 14.62 2.19 -13.25
CA ASN A 182 15.93 1.66 -13.59
C ASN A 182 16.99 2.60 -12.98
N SER A 183 17.82 2.06 -12.11
CA SER A 183 18.96 2.78 -11.51
C SER A 183 20.11 2.86 -12.47
#